data_2ece837fe939b4794d877d28ffe8f1a5
#
_entry.id   2ece837fe939b4794d877d28ffe8f1a5
#
_cell.length_a   1.000
_cell.length_b   1.000
_cell.length_c   1.000
_cell.angle_alpha   90.00
_cell.angle_beta   90.00
_cell.angle_gamma   90.00
#
_symmetry.space_group_name_H-M   'P 1'
#
loop_
_entity.id
_entity.type
_entity.pdbx_description
1 polymer ?
#
loop_
_entity_poly.entity_id
_entity_poly.type
_entity_poly.pdbx_seq_one_letter_code
_entity_poly.pdbx_strand_id
1 'polypeptide(L)'
;MMQIKVTAPAQIYTTIQLPSSKSISNRALIINALGNRTFQLENLSDCDDTQVMIHALNDGKNTIDIMAAGTAMRFLTAYLSVTPGTRIITGTQRMQQRPIQVLVNALRELGAEIEYIINDGYPPLRITGHKLQKDTISLPGNVSSQYISALLMIAPILSNGLTLTLTGEIISRPYINLTLQLMNDFGARAKWLNEYQLKVEPQPYQSIPFYVESDWSAASYWYQIAALSNKAEIILPGLFETSYQGDSKVAEIFQLLGIESIYGNKTVTLKKTDKITERLDYDFINQPDLAQTFVVTCALMNIPFRFSGLQSLKIKETDRMAALIQEMGKLGYILHETDDRILSWEGERCEMTADVAIDTYEDHRMAMAFAPVCVVMPEIRINNPQVVSKSYPYYWEDLKKAGFIIEEV
;
A
#
# COMPACT_ATOMS: atom_id res chain seq x y z
N MET A 1 11.68 13.36 -20.57
CA MET A 1 10.91 12.47 -19.65
C MET A 1 11.49 11.11 -19.87
N MET A 2 11.91 10.40 -18.80
CA MET A 2 12.45 9.06 -18.94
C MET A 2 11.33 8.10 -19.37
N GLN A 3 11.58 7.28 -20.37
CA GLN A 3 10.65 6.28 -20.88
C GLN A 3 11.40 4.97 -21.07
N ILE A 4 10.78 3.85 -20.75
CA ILE A 4 11.30 2.52 -21.05
C ILE A 4 10.33 1.76 -21.94
N LYS A 5 10.88 0.85 -22.72
CA LYS A 5 10.17 -0.16 -23.49
C LYS A 5 10.40 -1.52 -22.85
N VAL A 6 9.32 -2.27 -22.64
CA VAL A 6 9.36 -3.59 -21.99
C VAL A 6 8.81 -4.64 -22.95
N THR A 7 9.53 -5.75 -23.07
CA THR A 7 9.17 -6.93 -23.88
C THR A 7 9.26 -8.18 -23.03
N ALA A 8 8.28 -9.07 -23.10
CA ALA A 8 8.23 -10.28 -22.29
C ALA A 8 8.90 -11.48 -22.98
N PRO A 9 9.48 -12.43 -22.22
CA PRO A 9 9.92 -13.70 -22.75
C PRO A 9 8.72 -14.61 -23.07
N ALA A 10 8.94 -15.62 -23.93
CA ALA A 10 7.88 -16.57 -24.31
C ALA A 10 7.42 -17.49 -23.17
N GLN A 11 8.26 -17.73 -22.17
CA GLN A 11 7.99 -18.56 -20.99
C GLN A 11 8.69 -17.95 -19.78
N ILE A 12 8.13 -18.11 -18.60
CA ILE A 12 8.63 -17.50 -17.37
C ILE A 12 8.84 -18.56 -16.29
N TYR A 13 10.11 -18.84 -16.01
CA TYR A 13 10.53 -19.76 -14.94
C TYR A 13 11.56 -19.02 -14.09
N THR A 14 11.16 -18.62 -12.88
CA THR A 14 12.03 -17.75 -12.09
C THR A 14 11.78 -17.88 -10.60
N THR A 15 12.78 -17.49 -9.81
CA THR A 15 12.67 -17.26 -8.37
C THR A 15 12.95 -15.79 -8.10
N ILE A 16 11.99 -15.09 -7.52
CA ILE A 16 12.08 -13.65 -7.25
C ILE A 16 11.99 -13.39 -5.76
N GLN A 17 13.03 -12.79 -5.22
CA GLN A 17 13.03 -12.27 -3.85
C GLN A 17 12.31 -10.93 -3.85
N LEU A 18 11.04 -10.95 -3.42
CA LEU A 18 10.22 -9.74 -3.32
C LEU A 18 10.80 -8.75 -2.29
N PRO A 19 10.53 -7.44 -2.44
CA PRO A 19 10.82 -6.48 -1.37
C PRO A 19 10.06 -6.86 -0.10
N SER A 20 10.60 -6.46 1.03
CA SER A 20 9.94 -6.62 2.32
C SER A 20 8.73 -5.69 2.43
N SER A 21 7.73 -6.10 3.21
CA SER A 21 6.49 -5.34 3.34
C SER A 21 6.73 -3.93 3.88
N LYS A 22 6.46 -2.94 3.03
CA LYS A 22 6.48 -1.52 3.39
C LYS A 22 5.52 -1.22 4.55
N SER A 23 4.32 -1.80 4.48
CA SER A 23 3.27 -1.57 5.47
C SER A 23 3.65 -2.09 6.86
N ILE A 24 4.33 -3.22 6.94
CA ILE A 24 4.84 -3.79 8.19
C ILE A 24 6.06 -3.00 8.66
N SER A 25 7.04 -2.76 7.77
CA SER A 25 8.27 -2.02 8.09
C SER A 25 8.00 -0.68 8.74
N ASN A 26 7.13 0.13 8.15
CA ASN A 26 6.83 1.46 8.66
C ASN A 26 6.12 1.43 10.02
N ARG A 27 5.28 0.43 10.29
CA ARG A 27 4.66 0.24 11.61
C ARG A 27 5.68 -0.23 12.65
N ALA A 28 6.47 -1.23 12.30
CA ALA A 28 7.51 -1.76 13.18
C ALA A 28 8.53 -0.67 13.58
N LEU A 29 8.89 0.22 12.65
CA LEU A 29 9.77 1.37 12.92
C LEU A 29 9.16 2.35 13.93
N ILE A 30 7.88 2.68 13.81
CA ILE A 30 7.19 3.56 14.77
C ILE A 30 7.07 2.88 16.14
N ILE A 31 6.68 1.60 16.18
CA ILE A 31 6.60 0.82 17.42
C ILE A 31 7.97 0.76 18.11
N ASN A 32 9.04 0.49 17.35
CA ASN A 32 10.40 0.49 17.84
C ASN A 32 10.80 1.87 18.40
N ALA A 33 10.47 2.96 17.71
CA ALA A 33 10.75 4.31 18.15
C ALA A 33 10.03 4.66 19.46
N LEU A 34 8.78 4.21 19.62
CA LEU A 34 7.98 4.36 20.84
C LEU A 34 8.47 3.45 21.98
N GLY A 35 9.12 2.33 21.66
CA GLY A 35 9.76 1.39 22.60
C GLY A 35 11.23 1.71 22.90
N ASN A 36 11.67 2.97 22.74
CA ASN A 36 13.04 3.43 22.97
C ASN A 36 14.11 2.82 22.05
N ARG A 37 13.73 2.33 20.86
CA ARG A 37 14.62 1.81 19.79
C ARG A 37 15.49 0.62 20.23
N THR A 38 14.98 -0.22 21.08
CA THR A 38 15.70 -1.39 21.61
C THR A 38 15.40 -2.68 20.84
N PHE A 39 14.50 -2.66 19.86
CA PHE A 39 14.06 -3.84 19.13
C PHE A 39 14.99 -4.13 17.96
N GLN A 40 15.27 -5.43 17.75
CA GLN A 40 15.99 -5.90 16.56
C GLN A 40 14.98 -6.13 15.44
N LEU A 41 14.94 -5.20 14.46
CA LEU A 41 14.12 -5.32 13.27
C LEU A 41 14.97 -5.85 12.11
N GLU A 42 14.56 -6.98 11.54
CA GLU A 42 15.25 -7.63 10.43
C GLU A 42 14.41 -7.54 9.17
N ASN A 43 15.08 -7.50 8.02
CA ASN A 43 14.45 -7.46 6.71
C ASN A 43 13.49 -6.28 6.52
N LEU A 44 13.89 -5.08 6.98
CA LEU A 44 13.12 -3.86 6.70
C LEU A 44 13.08 -3.57 5.19
N SER A 45 11.99 -3.00 4.72
CA SER A 45 11.86 -2.57 3.33
C SER A 45 12.90 -1.48 2.99
N ASP A 46 13.49 -1.59 1.83
CA ASP A 46 14.46 -0.64 1.27
C ASP A 46 13.83 0.43 0.36
N CYS A 47 12.50 0.42 0.24
CA CYS A 47 11.76 1.38 -0.57
C CYS A 47 11.83 2.81 -0.01
N ASP A 48 11.64 3.81 -0.88
CA ASP A 48 11.73 5.23 -0.55
C ASP A 48 10.90 5.61 0.69
N ASP A 49 9.65 5.15 0.78
CA ASP A 49 8.74 5.47 1.89
C ASP A 49 9.31 4.98 3.25
N THR A 50 9.99 3.84 3.27
CA THR A 50 10.60 3.29 4.50
C THR A 50 11.93 3.97 4.81
N GLN A 51 12.76 4.25 3.80
CA GLN A 51 14.01 4.98 4.00
C GLN A 51 13.77 6.39 4.57
N VAL A 52 12.76 7.09 4.04
CA VAL A 52 12.34 8.40 4.57
C VAL A 52 11.91 8.28 6.04
N MET A 53 11.19 7.23 6.42
CA MET A 53 10.79 6.97 7.81
C MET A 53 12.02 6.76 8.71
N ILE A 54 12.99 5.94 8.27
CA ILE A 54 14.23 5.67 9.00
C ILE A 54 15.02 6.97 9.22
N HIS A 55 15.19 7.77 8.16
CA HIS A 55 15.87 9.05 8.27
C HIS A 55 15.16 10.01 9.24
N ALA A 56 13.83 10.15 9.08
CA ALA A 56 13.03 11.03 9.93
C ALA A 56 13.11 10.68 11.43
N LEU A 57 13.19 9.39 11.75
CA LEU A 57 13.32 8.91 13.13
C LEU A 57 14.73 9.09 13.70
N ASN A 58 15.78 9.18 12.85
CA ASN A 58 17.19 9.19 13.28
C ASN A 58 17.85 10.57 13.22
N ASP A 59 17.45 11.46 12.31
CA ASP A 59 18.20 12.70 11.98
C ASP A 59 18.17 13.78 13.07
N GLY A 60 17.24 13.74 14.01
CA GLY A 60 17.08 14.74 15.08
C GLY A 60 16.84 16.18 14.59
N LYS A 61 16.60 16.40 13.30
CA LYS A 61 16.37 17.72 12.71
C LYS A 61 15.04 18.32 13.16
N ASN A 62 14.98 19.65 13.25
CA ASN A 62 13.75 20.36 13.58
C ASN A 62 12.75 20.36 12.40
N THR A 63 13.23 20.28 11.16
CA THR A 63 12.39 20.17 9.97
C THR A 63 12.61 18.80 9.33
N ILE A 64 11.53 18.05 9.17
CA ILE A 64 11.49 16.70 8.63
C ILE A 64 10.76 16.77 7.28
N ASP A 65 11.50 16.56 6.20
CA ASP A 65 10.93 16.42 4.86
C ASP A 65 10.70 14.93 4.56
N ILE A 66 9.44 14.55 4.44
CA ILE A 66 9.04 13.16 4.15
C ILE A 66 8.82 12.91 2.65
N MET A 67 9.21 13.85 1.81
CA MET A 67 9.07 13.75 0.36
C MET A 67 7.60 13.42 -0.05
N ALA A 68 7.39 12.32 -0.77
CA ALA A 68 6.07 11.86 -1.20
C ALA A 68 5.50 10.71 -0.31
N ALA A 69 6.14 10.41 0.84
CA ALA A 69 5.82 9.27 1.70
C ALA A 69 4.57 9.53 2.56
N GLY A 70 3.40 9.14 2.04
CA GLY A 70 2.12 9.35 2.72
C GLY A 70 2.01 8.67 4.08
N THR A 71 2.52 7.45 4.21
CA THR A 71 2.55 6.72 5.48
C THR A 71 3.42 7.44 6.52
N ALA A 72 4.60 7.93 6.10
CA ALA A 72 5.50 8.67 6.97
C ALA A 72 4.83 9.96 7.50
N MET A 73 4.13 10.72 6.63
CA MET A 73 3.39 11.91 7.05
C MET A 73 2.42 11.59 8.19
N ARG A 74 1.62 10.53 8.05
CA ARG A 74 0.56 10.21 9.04
C ARG A 74 1.15 9.64 10.34
N PHE A 75 2.06 8.70 10.22
CA PHE A 75 2.63 8.02 11.38
C PHE A 75 3.54 8.94 12.19
N LEU A 76 4.38 9.73 11.54
CA LEU A 76 5.23 10.70 12.23
C LEU A 76 4.43 11.83 12.84
N THR A 77 3.32 12.28 12.25
CA THR A 77 2.45 13.29 12.88
C THR A 77 1.97 12.83 14.26
N ALA A 78 1.51 11.57 14.37
CA ALA A 78 1.10 11.01 15.65
C ALA A 78 2.30 10.79 16.60
N TYR A 79 3.39 10.21 16.10
CA TYR A 79 4.63 9.99 16.87
C TYR A 79 5.21 11.28 17.47
N LEU A 80 5.30 12.33 16.66
CA LEU A 80 5.84 13.64 17.09
C LEU A 80 4.93 14.31 18.11
N SER A 81 3.62 14.08 18.06
CA SER A 81 2.66 14.64 19.04
C SER A 81 2.87 14.13 20.46
N VAL A 82 3.49 12.96 20.64
CA VAL A 82 3.76 12.32 21.93
C VAL A 82 5.26 12.31 22.30
N THR A 83 6.12 12.79 21.39
CA THR A 83 7.57 12.82 21.60
C THR A 83 8.03 14.26 21.92
N PRO A 84 8.70 14.51 23.06
CA PRO A 84 9.08 15.86 23.48
C PRO A 84 9.86 16.65 22.41
N GLY A 85 9.54 17.93 22.30
CA GLY A 85 10.19 18.90 21.40
C GLY A 85 9.26 19.39 20.29
N THR A 86 9.66 20.49 19.63
CA THR A 86 8.91 21.09 18.51
C THR A 86 9.58 20.73 17.20
N ARG A 87 8.78 20.24 16.24
CA ARG A 87 9.22 19.81 14.91
C ARG A 87 8.29 20.35 13.84
N ILE A 88 8.85 20.57 12.65
CA ILE A 88 8.09 20.84 11.44
C ILE A 88 8.14 19.59 10.57
N ILE A 89 6.98 19.11 10.11
CA ILE A 89 6.90 18.05 9.13
C ILE A 89 6.32 18.57 7.81
N THR A 90 7.00 18.28 6.70
CA THR A 90 6.67 18.75 5.36
C THR A 90 6.90 17.65 4.33
N GLY A 91 6.69 17.94 3.05
CA GLY A 91 6.96 17.04 1.93
C GLY A 91 6.86 17.76 0.59
N THR A 92 6.86 17.02 -0.50
CA THR A 92 6.70 17.56 -1.86
C THR A 92 5.44 18.41 -2.01
N GLN A 93 5.36 19.22 -3.06
CA GLN A 93 4.18 20.04 -3.36
C GLN A 93 2.91 19.18 -3.42
N ARG A 94 2.98 18.00 -4.02
CA ARG A 94 1.85 17.06 -4.07
C ARG A 94 1.47 16.56 -2.66
N MET A 95 2.44 16.29 -1.78
CA MET A 95 2.16 15.90 -0.40
C MET A 95 1.48 17.02 0.38
N GLN A 96 1.84 18.26 0.15
CA GLN A 96 1.21 19.42 0.78
C GLN A 96 -0.24 19.67 0.30
N GLN A 97 -0.69 18.95 -0.74
CA GLN A 97 -2.08 18.96 -1.22
C GLN A 97 -2.89 17.75 -0.74
N ARG A 98 -2.25 16.81 -0.01
CA ARG A 98 -2.96 15.63 0.53
C ARG A 98 -3.55 15.93 1.91
N PRO A 99 -4.86 15.73 2.12
CA PRO A 99 -5.51 16.11 3.37
C PRO A 99 -4.98 15.30 4.56
N ILE A 100 -4.87 15.96 5.72
CA ILE A 100 -4.47 15.36 7.00
C ILE A 100 -5.37 15.82 8.16
N GLN A 101 -6.34 16.66 7.88
CA GLN A 101 -7.19 17.34 8.88
C GLN A 101 -7.85 16.36 9.86
N VAL A 102 -8.34 15.20 9.38
CA VAL A 102 -9.00 14.21 10.23
C VAL A 102 -8.06 13.71 11.32
N LEU A 103 -6.81 13.39 10.99
CA LEU A 103 -5.82 12.96 11.97
C LEU A 103 -5.43 14.09 12.92
N VAL A 104 -5.20 15.30 12.40
CA VAL A 104 -4.84 16.46 13.21
C VAL A 104 -5.94 16.80 14.20
N ASN A 105 -7.20 16.80 13.77
CA ASN A 105 -8.33 17.06 14.67
C ASN A 105 -8.44 16.01 15.78
N ALA A 106 -8.27 14.72 15.45
CA ALA A 106 -8.27 13.64 16.43
C ALA A 106 -7.12 13.78 17.45
N LEU A 107 -5.90 14.10 16.99
CA LEU A 107 -4.76 14.36 17.87
C LEU A 107 -4.97 15.58 18.75
N ARG A 108 -5.51 16.69 18.22
CA ARG A 108 -5.88 17.89 18.99
C ARG A 108 -6.95 17.59 20.04
N GLU A 109 -7.94 16.74 19.69
CA GLU A 109 -8.94 16.28 20.66
C GLU A 109 -8.32 15.50 21.80
N LEU A 110 -7.27 14.69 21.55
CA LEU A 110 -6.46 14.02 22.59
C LEU A 110 -5.59 14.99 23.40
N GLY A 111 -5.44 16.23 22.94
CA GLY A 111 -4.68 17.29 23.60
C GLY A 111 -3.37 17.65 22.90
N ALA A 112 -3.12 17.16 21.65
CA ALA A 112 -1.90 17.51 20.93
C ALA A 112 -1.88 18.96 20.45
N GLU A 113 -0.68 19.55 20.46
CA GLU A 113 -0.41 20.90 19.96
C GLU A 113 0.16 20.80 18.53
N ILE A 114 -0.70 21.08 17.54
CA ILE A 114 -0.38 21.01 16.12
C ILE A 114 -0.88 22.26 15.43
N GLU A 115 -0.03 22.93 14.64
CA GLU A 115 -0.38 24.09 13.83
C GLU A 115 -0.21 23.78 12.33
N TYR A 116 -1.13 24.26 11.51
CA TYR A 116 -0.95 24.32 10.07
C TYR A 116 -0.08 25.56 9.72
N ILE A 117 0.97 25.38 8.92
CA ILE A 117 1.89 26.48 8.60
C ILE A 117 1.41 27.32 7.41
N ILE A 118 0.77 26.67 6.41
CA ILE A 118 0.38 27.34 5.16
C ILE A 118 -1.14 27.28 4.99
N ASN A 119 -1.70 26.08 4.83
CA ASN A 119 -3.12 25.89 4.56
C ASN A 119 -3.76 24.99 5.62
N ASP A 120 -4.89 25.39 6.15
CA ASP A 120 -5.66 24.59 7.10
C ASP A 120 -6.06 23.24 6.47
N GLY A 121 -5.84 22.16 7.22
CA GLY A 121 -6.14 20.79 6.78
C GLY A 121 -5.02 20.08 6.03
N TYR A 122 -3.92 20.78 5.73
CA TYR A 122 -2.82 20.27 4.88
C TYR A 122 -1.44 20.50 5.51
N PRO A 123 -0.44 19.66 5.18
CA PRO A 123 0.96 19.95 5.52
C PRO A 123 1.43 21.26 4.82
N PRO A 124 2.50 21.94 5.32
CA PRO A 124 3.35 21.56 6.46
C PRO A 124 2.70 21.79 7.81
N LEU A 125 3.11 20.96 8.81
CA LEU A 125 2.62 21.05 10.18
C LEU A 125 3.76 21.41 11.13
N ARG A 126 3.49 22.28 12.13
CA ARG A 126 4.34 22.44 13.32
C ARG A 126 3.70 21.66 14.45
N ILE A 127 4.47 20.78 15.08
CA ILE A 127 4.02 19.86 16.12
C ILE A 127 4.88 20.05 17.35
N THR A 128 4.26 20.34 18.49
CA THR A 128 4.90 20.38 19.79
C THR A 128 4.47 19.15 20.58
N GLY A 129 5.41 18.21 20.75
CA GLY A 129 5.13 16.92 21.39
C GLY A 129 5.17 17.02 22.92
N HIS A 130 4.16 16.45 23.56
CA HIS A 130 4.02 16.34 25.01
C HIS A 130 3.09 15.19 25.40
N LYS A 131 2.88 14.97 26.71
CA LYS A 131 1.98 13.96 27.20
C LYS A 131 0.53 14.32 26.90
N LEU A 132 -0.15 13.47 26.12
CA LEU A 132 -1.58 13.62 25.86
C LEU A 132 -2.39 13.09 27.04
N GLN A 133 -3.55 13.70 27.31
CA GLN A 133 -4.30 13.44 28.53
C GLN A 133 -5.62 12.69 28.29
N LYS A 134 -6.26 12.88 27.15
CA LYS A 134 -7.51 12.20 26.83
C LYS A 134 -7.27 10.81 26.27
N ASP A 135 -8.22 9.93 26.49
CA ASP A 135 -8.13 8.49 26.20
C ASP A 135 -9.33 7.97 25.39
N THR A 136 -10.17 8.87 24.90
CA THR A 136 -11.37 8.50 24.13
C THR A 136 -11.56 9.47 22.97
N ILE A 137 -11.71 8.92 21.75
CA ILE A 137 -12.00 9.69 20.54
C ILE A 137 -12.92 8.92 19.60
N SER A 138 -13.54 9.64 18.67
CA SER A 138 -14.35 9.07 17.59
C SER A 138 -13.89 9.59 16.24
N LEU A 139 -13.84 8.70 15.24
CA LEU A 139 -13.50 9.01 13.85
C LEU A 139 -14.46 8.35 12.88
N PRO A 140 -14.70 8.94 11.70
CA PRO A 140 -15.35 8.21 10.60
C PRO A 140 -14.56 6.97 10.20
N GLY A 141 -15.22 5.84 9.99
CA GLY A 141 -14.58 4.59 9.55
C GLY A 141 -14.14 4.59 8.09
N ASN A 142 -14.74 5.48 7.29
CA ASN A 142 -14.45 5.63 5.85
C ASN A 142 -13.25 6.54 5.53
N VAL A 143 -12.43 6.86 6.52
CA VAL A 143 -11.16 7.57 6.34
C VAL A 143 -10.01 6.62 6.08
N SER A 144 -8.85 7.15 5.70
CA SER A 144 -7.65 6.34 5.53
C SER A 144 -7.30 5.54 6.80
N SER A 145 -7.15 4.22 6.67
CA SER A 145 -6.71 3.34 7.76
C SER A 145 -5.35 3.75 8.36
N GLN A 146 -4.57 4.58 7.65
CA GLN A 146 -3.33 5.15 8.18
C GLN A 146 -3.57 6.11 9.34
N TYR A 147 -4.69 6.86 9.34
CA TYR A 147 -5.05 7.72 10.48
C TYR A 147 -5.37 6.90 11.72
N ILE A 148 -6.16 5.85 11.54
CA ILE A 148 -6.53 4.91 12.60
C ILE A 148 -5.28 4.22 13.14
N SER A 149 -4.43 3.69 12.26
CA SER A 149 -3.16 3.03 12.63
C SER A 149 -2.22 3.96 13.40
N ALA A 150 -2.10 5.23 12.97
CA ALA A 150 -1.26 6.21 13.63
C ALA A 150 -1.68 6.45 15.09
N LEU A 151 -2.99 6.60 15.33
CA LEU A 151 -3.55 6.78 16.67
C LEU A 151 -3.40 5.53 17.54
N LEU A 152 -3.63 4.34 16.97
CA LEU A 152 -3.47 3.07 17.69
C LEU A 152 -2.03 2.86 18.15
N MET A 153 -1.03 3.11 17.29
CA MET A 153 0.38 2.86 17.64
C MET A 153 0.88 3.73 18.79
N ILE A 154 0.40 4.97 18.94
CA ILE A 154 0.78 5.83 20.08
C ILE A 154 -0.01 5.52 21.34
N ALA A 155 -1.14 4.81 21.24
CA ALA A 155 -2.05 4.58 22.35
C ALA A 155 -1.43 3.86 23.56
N PRO A 156 -0.52 2.87 23.43
CA PRO A 156 0.08 2.19 24.57
C PRO A 156 0.90 3.11 25.50
N ILE A 157 1.43 4.22 24.99
CA ILE A 157 2.23 5.18 25.77
C ILE A 157 1.40 6.33 26.35
N LEU A 158 0.11 6.41 26.01
CA LEU A 158 -0.83 7.34 26.67
C LEU A 158 -1.14 6.88 28.10
N SER A 159 -1.37 7.81 29.01
CA SER A 159 -1.53 7.52 30.44
C SER A 159 -2.64 6.51 30.75
N ASN A 160 -3.75 6.54 29.98
CA ASN A 160 -4.94 5.69 30.14
C ASN A 160 -5.18 4.78 28.92
N GLY A 161 -4.21 4.70 28.00
CA GLY A 161 -4.42 4.04 26.71
C GLY A 161 -5.39 4.80 25.81
N LEU A 162 -6.14 4.10 24.97
CA LEU A 162 -7.08 4.72 24.03
C LEU A 162 -8.31 3.84 23.81
N THR A 163 -9.48 4.45 23.84
CA THR A 163 -10.72 3.89 23.30
C THR A 163 -11.07 4.67 22.02
N LEU A 164 -11.05 4.01 20.88
CA LEU A 164 -11.32 4.59 19.58
C LEU A 164 -12.62 4.05 19.03
N THR A 165 -13.59 4.91 18.76
CA THR A 165 -14.86 4.55 18.12
C THR A 165 -14.82 4.96 16.64
N LEU A 166 -15.11 4.02 15.76
CA LEU A 166 -15.25 4.27 14.31
C LEU A 166 -16.72 4.37 13.96
N THR A 167 -17.12 5.41 13.23
CA THR A 167 -18.51 5.64 12.83
C THR A 167 -18.72 5.37 11.35
N GLY A 168 -19.87 4.84 10.98
CA GLY A 168 -20.20 4.52 9.59
C GLY A 168 -19.46 3.30 9.03
N GLU A 169 -19.31 3.26 7.72
CA GLU A 169 -18.61 2.18 7.02
C GLU A 169 -17.11 2.19 7.32
N ILE A 170 -16.54 1.03 7.68
CA ILE A 170 -15.10 0.91 7.93
C ILE A 170 -14.43 0.34 6.69
N ILE A 171 -13.57 1.14 6.06
CA ILE A 171 -12.79 0.73 4.89
C ILE A 171 -11.39 0.24 5.28
N SER A 172 -10.80 -0.63 4.45
CA SER A 172 -9.42 -1.10 4.64
C SER A 172 -9.17 -1.72 6.04
N ARG A 173 -10.15 -2.42 6.59
CA ARG A 173 -10.10 -3.06 7.91
C ARG A 173 -8.88 -3.98 8.12
N PRO A 174 -8.40 -4.74 7.13
CA PRO A 174 -7.19 -5.55 7.27
C PRO A 174 -5.94 -4.77 7.67
N TYR A 175 -5.78 -3.51 7.24
CA TYR A 175 -4.64 -2.67 7.65
C TYR A 175 -4.75 -2.22 9.11
N ILE A 176 -5.97 -2.09 9.65
CA ILE A 176 -6.18 -1.86 11.09
C ILE A 176 -5.80 -3.13 11.85
N ASN A 177 -6.26 -4.30 11.40
CA ASN A 177 -5.96 -5.59 12.00
C ASN A 177 -4.44 -5.89 11.99
N LEU A 178 -3.75 -5.61 10.87
CA LEU A 178 -2.30 -5.69 10.78
C LEU A 178 -1.62 -4.83 11.86
N THR A 179 -2.12 -3.62 12.10
CA THR A 179 -1.58 -2.73 13.13
C THR A 179 -1.80 -3.32 14.53
N LEU A 180 -3.02 -3.78 14.85
CA LEU A 180 -3.33 -4.41 16.13
C LEU A 180 -2.45 -5.64 16.39
N GLN A 181 -2.26 -6.47 15.37
CA GLN A 181 -1.48 -7.69 15.49
C GLN A 181 -0.02 -7.39 15.76
N LEU A 182 0.60 -6.47 14.99
CA LEU A 182 1.96 -6.03 15.26
C LEU A 182 2.09 -5.42 16.67
N MET A 183 1.18 -4.55 17.08
CA MET A 183 1.20 -3.98 18.43
C MET A 183 1.17 -5.07 19.49
N ASN A 184 0.33 -6.10 19.32
CA ASN A 184 0.22 -7.21 20.26
C ASN A 184 1.49 -8.09 20.29
N ASP A 185 2.13 -8.34 19.13
CA ASP A 185 3.41 -9.04 19.06
C ASP A 185 4.49 -8.30 19.85
N PHE A 186 4.50 -6.97 19.78
CA PHE A 186 5.38 -6.12 20.59
C PHE A 186 4.84 -5.84 21.99
N GLY A 187 3.95 -6.69 22.52
CA GLY A 187 3.51 -6.73 23.90
C GLY A 187 2.42 -5.74 24.31
N ALA A 188 1.89 -4.94 23.38
CA ALA A 188 0.72 -4.11 23.67
C ALA A 188 -0.53 -4.99 23.85
N ARG A 189 -1.59 -4.40 24.45
CA ARG A 189 -2.90 -5.02 24.56
C ARG A 189 -3.91 -4.21 23.76
N ALA A 190 -4.03 -4.55 22.49
CA ALA A 190 -4.89 -3.86 21.52
C ALA A 190 -5.91 -4.84 20.92
N LYS A 191 -7.21 -4.48 20.95
CA LYS A 191 -8.27 -5.35 20.42
C LYS A 191 -9.49 -4.57 19.99
N TRP A 192 -10.30 -5.19 19.14
CA TRP A 192 -11.69 -4.80 18.93
C TRP A 192 -12.53 -5.17 20.14
N LEU A 193 -13.33 -4.24 20.66
CA LEU A 193 -14.37 -4.51 21.66
C LEU A 193 -15.68 -4.96 20.99
N ASN A 194 -15.96 -4.40 19.83
CA ASN A 194 -17.07 -4.74 18.96
C ASN A 194 -16.74 -4.33 17.50
N GLU A 195 -17.69 -4.36 16.59
CA GLU A 195 -17.46 -4.05 15.17
C GLU A 195 -16.95 -2.63 14.91
N TYR A 196 -17.21 -1.68 15.82
CA TYR A 196 -16.93 -0.26 15.65
C TYR A 196 -15.98 0.33 16.68
N GLN A 197 -15.59 -0.41 17.69
CA GLN A 197 -14.82 0.13 18.81
C GLN A 197 -13.55 -0.67 19.07
N LEU A 198 -12.45 0.05 19.19
CA LEU A 198 -11.11 -0.44 19.48
C LEU A 198 -10.69 0.01 20.88
N LYS A 199 -10.00 -0.87 21.63
CA LYS A 199 -9.40 -0.55 22.91
C LYS A 199 -7.93 -0.92 22.90
N VAL A 200 -7.10 0.02 23.35
CA VAL A 200 -5.67 -0.18 23.64
C VAL A 200 -5.43 0.18 25.10
N GLU A 201 -4.85 -0.77 25.82
CA GLU A 201 -4.47 -0.54 27.23
C GLU A 201 -3.13 0.21 27.33
N PRO A 202 -2.91 1.04 28.38
CA PRO A 202 -1.63 1.69 28.59
C PRO A 202 -0.59 0.63 29.01
N GLN A 203 0.35 0.36 28.12
CA GLN A 203 1.41 -0.63 28.35
C GLN A 203 2.61 -0.33 27.44
N PRO A 204 3.84 -0.19 27.98
CA PRO A 204 5.03 -0.01 27.15
C PRO A 204 5.24 -1.18 26.20
N TYR A 205 5.71 -0.88 25.01
CA TYR A 205 6.13 -1.90 24.05
C TYR A 205 7.31 -2.72 24.59
N GLN A 206 7.32 -4.01 24.26
CA GLN A 206 8.37 -4.95 24.63
C GLN A 206 9.36 -5.13 23.49
N SER A 207 10.65 -5.23 23.82
CA SER A 207 11.69 -5.52 22.85
C SER A 207 11.64 -7.00 22.46
N ILE A 208 11.40 -7.27 21.16
CA ILE A 208 11.46 -8.60 20.57
C ILE A 208 12.24 -8.56 19.26
N PRO A 209 12.95 -9.62 18.88
CA PRO A 209 13.41 -9.80 17.50
C PRO A 209 12.20 -9.92 16.57
N PHE A 210 12.19 -9.15 15.48
CA PHE A 210 11.07 -9.18 14.56
C PHE A 210 11.58 -9.19 13.10
N TYR A 211 11.14 -10.18 12.34
CA TYR A 211 11.44 -10.33 10.92
C TYR A 211 10.26 -9.87 10.07
N VAL A 212 10.49 -8.93 9.15
CA VAL A 212 9.47 -8.42 8.23
C VAL A 212 9.30 -9.38 7.06
N GLU A 213 8.09 -9.89 6.84
CA GLU A 213 7.77 -10.73 5.68
C GLU A 213 7.82 -9.94 4.34
N SER A 214 7.90 -10.66 3.22
CA SER A 214 7.83 -10.08 1.88
C SER A 214 6.46 -9.44 1.61
N ASP A 215 6.43 -8.49 0.67
CA ASP A 215 5.26 -7.66 0.38
C ASP A 215 4.26 -8.38 -0.53
N TRP A 216 3.05 -8.66 -0.02
CA TRP A 216 1.99 -9.30 -0.78
C TRP A 216 1.38 -8.40 -1.87
N SER A 217 1.43 -7.06 -1.70
CA SER A 217 1.06 -6.16 -2.80
C SER A 217 2.04 -6.30 -3.96
N ALA A 218 3.35 -6.41 -3.66
CA ALA A 218 4.37 -6.64 -4.69
C ALA A 218 4.20 -8.02 -5.36
N ALA A 219 3.79 -9.04 -4.62
CA ALA A 219 3.48 -10.36 -5.17
C ALA A 219 2.40 -10.29 -6.24
N SER A 220 1.42 -9.39 -6.12
CA SER A 220 0.28 -9.31 -7.06
C SER A 220 0.71 -9.13 -8.51
N TYR A 221 1.81 -8.42 -8.78
CA TYR A 221 2.31 -8.24 -10.14
C TYR A 221 2.91 -9.52 -10.72
N TRP A 222 3.46 -10.39 -9.88
CA TRP A 222 3.96 -11.71 -10.30
C TRP A 222 2.82 -12.71 -10.52
N TYR A 223 1.75 -12.61 -9.72
CA TYR A 223 0.51 -13.32 -9.99
C TYR A 223 -0.10 -12.89 -11.34
N GLN A 224 -0.12 -11.60 -11.64
CA GLN A 224 -0.57 -11.05 -12.92
C GLN A 224 0.28 -11.61 -14.09
N ILE A 225 1.61 -11.55 -13.96
CA ILE A 225 2.54 -12.09 -14.96
C ILE A 225 2.27 -13.58 -15.18
N ALA A 226 2.09 -14.37 -14.12
CA ALA A 226 1.76 -15.79 -14.24
C ALA A 226 0.42 -16.01 -14.96
N ALA A 227 -0.63 -15.23 -14.63
CA ALA A 227 -1.96 -15.36 -15.23
C ALA A 227 -1.96 -15.04 -16.72
N LEU A 228 -1.22 -13.99 -17.13
CA LEU A 228 -1.13 -13.56 -18.52
C LEU A 228 -0.21 -14.44 -19.38
N SER A 229 0.75 -15.15 -18.76
CA SER A 229 1.71 -15.98 -19.48
C SER A 229 1.09 -17.28 -20.00
N ASN A 230 1.56 -17.76 -21.15
CA ASN A 230 1.18 -19.09 -21.65
C ASN A 230 1.74 -20.21 -20.75
N LYS A 231 2.99 -20.05 -20.29
CA LYS A 231 3.66 -20.99 -19.37
C LYS A 231 4.45 -20.19 -18.34
N ALA A 232 4.16 -20.40 -17.08
CA ALA A 232 4.88 -19.79 -15.97
C ALA A 232 4.95 -20.74 -14.77
N GLU A 233 6.11 -20.74 -14.11
CA GLU A 233 6.29 -21.21 -12.75
C GLU A 233 7.17 -20.17 -12.03
N ILE A 234 6.59 -19.52 -11.02
CA ILE A 234 7.23 -18.41 -10.33
C ILE A 234 7.32 -18.74 -8.85
N ILE A 235 8.51 -18.75 -8.28
CA ILE A 235 8.76 -19.00 -6.87
C ILE A 235 9.01 -17.66 -6.17
N LEU A 236 8.25 -17.40 -5.11
CA LEU A 236 8.28 -16.17 -4.32
C LEU A 236 8.68 -16.47 -2.87
N PRO A 237 9.96 -16.41 -2.50
CA PRO A 237 10.42 -16.57 -1.13
C PRO A 237 9.98 -15.41 -0.22
N GLY A 238 9.88 -15.68 1.09
CA GLY A 238 9.54 -14.69 2.12
C GLY A 238 8.05 -14.42 2.27
N LEU A 239 7.19 -15.10 1.53
CA LEU A 239 5.74 -15.08 1.70
C LEU A 239 5.28 -16.23 2.61
N PHE A 240 4.32 -15.93 3.49
CA PHE A 240 3.77 -16.89 4.44
C PHE A 240 2.30 -17.17 4.12
N GLU A 241 1.88 -18.42 4.30
CA GLU A 241 0.47 -18.81 4.15
C GLU A 241 -0.43 -18.02 5.12
N THR A 242 0.04 -17.86 6.36
CA THR A 242 -0.62 -16.98 7.34
C THR A 242 0.13 -15.67 7.39
N SER A 243 -0.41 -14.64 6.77
CA SER A 243 0.19 -13.31 6.68
C SER A 243 -0.60 -12.28 7.47
N TYR A 244 0.10 -11.27 8.02
CA TYR A 244 -0.51 -10.06 8.58
C TYR A 244 -1.13 -9.16 7.51
N GLN A 245 -0.67 -9.27 6.26
CA GLN A 245 -1.08 -8.40 5.17
C GLN A 245 -2.42 -8.83 4.59
N GLY A 246 -3.41 -7.93 4.58
CA GLY A 246 -4.70 -8.18 3.94
C GLY A 246 -4.59 -8.48 2.44
N ASP A 247 -3.52 -8.00 1.81
CA ASP A 247 -3.26 -8.21 0.38
C ASP A 247 -2.84 -9.66 0.06
N SER A 248 -2.59 -10.53 1.07
CA SER A 248 -2.42 -11.97 0.86
C SER A 248 -3.66 -12.64 0.21
N LYS A 249 -4.82 -11.98 0.27
CA LYS A 249 -6.02 -12.38 -0.49
C LYS A 249 -5.81 -12.43 -2.01
N VAL A 250 -4.75 -11.83 -2.52
CA VAL A 250 -4.34 -11.96 -3.93
C VAL A 250 -4.29 -13.43 -4.36
N ALA A 251 -3.80 -14.33 -3.52
CA ALA A 251 -3.72 -15.77 -3.81
C ALA A 251 -5.10 -16.39 -4.07
N GLU A 252 -6.09 -16.09 -3.23
CA GLU A 252 -7.46 -16.59 -3.38
C GLU A 252 -8.15 -16.00 -4.62
N ILE A 253 -7.95 -14.70 -4.89
CA ILE A 253 -8.60 -14.06 -6.04
C ILE A 253 -7.97 -14.55 -7.35
N PHE A 254 -6.64 -14.67 -7.43
CA PHE A 254 -5.97 -15.20 -8.63
C PHE A 254 -6.24 -16.71 -8.87
N GLN A 255 -6.66 -17.46 -7.85
CA GLN A 255 -7.14 -18.83 -8.04
C GLN A 255 -8.35 -18.86 -8.99
N LEU A 256 -9.22 -17.84 -8.96
CA LEU A 256 -10.32 -17.67 -9.89
C LEU A 256 -9.86 -17.32 -11.32
N LEU A 257 -8.65 -16.79 -11.44
CA LEU A 257 -8.01 -16.43 -12.72
C LEU A 257 -6.98 -17.49 -13.18
N GLY A 258 -7.05 -18.71 -12.62
CA GLY A 258 -6.26 -19.84 -13.05
C GLY A 258 -4.84 -19.88 -12.49
N ILE A 259 -4.58 -19.27 -11.33
CA ILE A 259 -3.27 -19.36 -10.66
C ILE A 259 -3.42 -20.05 -9.32
N GLU A 260 -2.83 -21.23 -9.20
CA GLU A 260 -2.70 -21.97 -7.95
C GLU A 260 -1.49 -21.50 -7.17
N SER A 261 -1.67 -21.26 -5.86
CA SER A 261 -0.61 -20.93 -4.91
C SER A 261 -0.23 -22.17 -4.12
N ILE A 262 0.99 -22.66 -4.31
CA ILE A 262 1.53 -23.81 -3.57
C ILE A 262 2.43 -23.27 -2.47
N TYR A 263 2.00 -23.43 -1.24
CA TYR A 263 2.74 -22.97 -0.05
C TYR A 263 3.82 -23.97 0.36
N GLY A 264 5.02 -23.46 0.59
CA GLY A 264 6.16 -24.18 1.09
C GLY A 264 6.71 -23.56 2.38
N ASN A 265 7.94 -23.92 2.76
CA ASN A 265 8.60 -23.30 3.91
C ASN A 265 8.99 -21.85 3.60
N LYS A 266 8.15 -20.89 4.01
CA LYS A 266 8.29 -19.46 3.74
C LYS A 266 8.42 -19.12 2.24
N THR A 267 7.73 -19.86 1.40
CA THR A 267 7.72 -19.65 -0.06
C THR A 267 6.33 -19.90 -0.61
N VAL A 268 6.01 -19.21 -1.69
CA VAL A 268 4.82 -19.47 -2.51
C VAL A 268 5.30 -19.77 -3.93
N THR A 269 4.84 -20.88 -4.50
CA THR A 269 5.05 -21.20 -5.92
C THR A 269 3.76 -20.99 -6.68
N LEU A 270 3.80 -20.16 -7.72
CA LEU A 270 2.67 -19.87 -8.58
C LEU A 270 2.67 -20.86 -9.75
N LYS A 271 1.55 -21.57 -9.92
CA LYS A 271 1.34 -22.49 -11.06
C LYS A 271 0.06 -22.16 -11.80
N LYS A 272 0.13 -22.19 -13.13
CA LYS A 272 -1.03 -21.99 -13.96
C LYS A 272 -1.92 -23.24 -13.97
N THR A 273 -3.24 -23.03 -13.94
CA THR A 273 -4.29 -24.06 -14.08
C THR A 273 -5.27 -23.64 -15.16
N ASP A 274 -6.10 -24.58 -15.63
CA ASP A 274 -7.12 -24.30 -16.64
C ASP A 274 -8.44 -23.80 -16.05
N LYS A 275 -8.53 -23.64 -14.73
CA LYS A 275 -9.73 -23.19 -14.04
C LYS A 275 -9.82 -21.67 -14.01
N ILE A 276 -10.44 -21.10 -15.02
CA ILE A 276 -10.61 -19.65 -15.16
C ILE A 276 -12.10 -19.32 -15.11
N THR A 277 -12.47 -18.32 -14.29
CA THR A 277 -13.86 -17.83 -14.23
C THR A 277 -14.23 -17.08 -15.50
N GLU A 278 -15.52 -17.14 -15.89
CA GLU A 278 -16.04 -16.37 -17.02
C GLU A 278 -16.27 -14.88 -16.68
N ARG A 279 -16.39 -14.55 -15.40
CA ARG A 279 -16.61 -13.21 -14.86
C ARG A 279 -16.00 -13.09 -13.47
N LEU A 280 -15.47 -11.92 -13.11
CA LEU A 280 -14.98 -11.64 -11.78
C LEU A 280 -15.63 -10.38 -11.19
N ASP A 281 -16.54 -10.58 -10.22
CA ASP A 281 -17.08 -9.49 -9.41
C ASP A 281 -16.45 -9.56 -8.01
N TYR A 282 -15.87 -8.43 -7.54
CA TYR A 282 -15.16 -8.39 -6.27
C TYR A 282 -15.27 -7.03 -5.59
N ASP A 283 -15.33 -7.04 -4.24
CA ASP A 283 -15.30 -5.83 -3.42
C ASP A 283 -13.90 -5.60 -2.84
N PHE A 284 -13.19 -4.61 -3.39
CA PHE A 284 -11.84 -4.24 -2.98
C PHE A 284 -11.79 -3.29 -1.78
N ILE A 285 -12.90 -3.09 -1.05
CA ILE A 285 -12.93 -2.20 0.12
C ILE A 285 -11.85 -2.53 1.15
N ASN A 286 -11.48 -3.81 1.26
CA ASN A 286 -10.47 -4.33 2.18
C ASN A 286 -9.07 -4.45 1.57
N GLN A 287 -8.94 -4.54 0.23
CA GLN A 287 -7.68 -4.68 -0.50
C GLN A 287 -7.58 -3.67 -1.66
N PRO A 288 -7.79 -2.37 -1.42
CA PRO A 288 -7.86 -1.39 -2.49
C PRO A 288 -6.57 -1.29 -3.32
N ASP A 289 -5.44 -1.65 -2.73
CA ASP A 289 -4.14 -1.60 -3.38
C ASP A 289 -3.92 -2.72 -4.42
N LEU A 290 -4.77 -3.74 -4.46
CA LEU A 290 -4.76 -4.80 -5.48
C LEU A 290 -5.58 -4.44 -6.74
N ALA A 291 -6.50 -3.49 -6.65
CA ALA A 291 -7.50 -3.24 -7.70
C ALA A 291 -6.87 -2.97 -9.07
N GLN A 292 -5.78 -2.19 -9.16
CA GLN A 292 -5.13 -1.88 -10.44
C GLN A 292 -4.64 -3.14 -11.15
N THR A 293 -4.01 -4.05 -10.39
CA THR A 293 -3.54 -5.33 -10.92
C THR A 293 -4.68 -6.14 -11.51
N PHE A 294 -5.82 -6.22 -10.79
CA PHE A 294 -6.97 -7.00 -11.25
C PHE A 294 -7.71 -6.37 -12.43
N VAL A 295 -7.85 -5.04 -12.47
CA VAL A 295 -8.44 -4.33 -13.61
C VAL A 295 -7.67 -4.65 -14.89
N VAL A 296 -6.35 -4.48 -14.87
CA VAL A 296 -5.51 -4.74 -16.05
C VAL A 296 -5.52 -6.23 -16.40
N THR A 297 -5.41 -7.12 -15.41
CA THR A 297 -5.39 -8.58 -15.65
C THR A 297 -6.69 -9.06 -16.28
N CYS A 298 -7.84 -8.74 -15.70
CA CYS A 298 -9.13 -9.21 -16.19
C CYS A 298 -9.42 -8.70 -17.60
N ALA A 299 -9.16 -7.42 -17.88
CA ALA A 299 -9.33 -6.86 -19.20
C ALA A 299 -8.45 -7.57 -20.26
N LEU A 300 -7.16 -7.81 -19.96
CA LEU A 300 -6.23 -8.50 -20.85
C LEU A 300 -6.58 -9.98 -21.05
N MET A 301 -7.18 -10.63 -20.05
CA MET A 301 -7.69 -12.00 -20.14
C MET A 301 -9.08 -12.09 -20.81
N ASN A 302 -9.68 -10.98 -21.21
CA ASN A 302 -11.06 -10.87 -21.70
C ASN A 302 -12.11 -11.41 -20.72
N ILE A 303 -11.90 -11.19 -19.42
CA ILE A 303 -12.83 -11.56 -18.34
C ILE A 303 -13.60 -10.30 -17.93
N PRO A 304 -14.91 -10.21 -18.20
CA PRO A 304 -15.76 -9.13 -17.70
C PRO A 304 -15.68 -9.04 -16.18
N PHE A 305 -15.77 -7.81 -15.66
CA PHE A 305 -15.65 -7.60 -14.22
C PHE A 305 -16.48 -6.43 -13.70
N ARG A 306 -16.81 -6.50 -12.42
CA ARG A 306 -17.38 -5.38 -11.66
C ARG A 306 -16.68 -5.31 -10.30
N PHE A 307 -15.81 -4.30 -10.12
CA PHE A 307 -15.06 -4.08 -8.90
C PHE A 307 -15.65 -2.92 -8.11
N SER A 308 -16.04 -3.18 -6.86
CA SER A 308 -16.58 -2.19 -5.92
C SER A 308 -15.58 -1.86 -4.80
N GLY A 309 -15.95 -0.93 -3.90
CA GLY A 309 -15.10 -0.56 -2.77
C GLY A 309 -13.90 0.30 -3.14
N LEU A 310 -13.91 0.97 -4.29
CA LEU A 310 -12.77 1.67 -4.88
C LEU A 310 -12.69 3.16 -4.47
N GLN A 311 -13.61 3.68 -3.66
CA GLN A 311 -13.68 5.11 -3.31
C GLN A 311 -12.37 5.68 -2.75
N SER A 312 -11.57 4.87 -2.05
CA SER A 312 -10.28 5.30 -1.53
C SER A 312 -9.20 5.53 -2.61
N LEU A 313 -9.38 5.01 -3.83
CA LEU A 313 -8.43 5.15 -4.93
C LEU A 313 -8.38 6.57 -5.51
N LYS A 314 -9.46 7.34 -5.33
CA LYS A 314 -9.54 8.72 -5.84
C LYS A 314 -8.62 9.72 -5.11
N ILE A 315 -8.19 9.39 -3.89
CA ILE A 315 -7.39 10.28 -3.02
C ILE A 315 -6.00 9.73 -2.69
N LYS A 316 -5.52 8.78 -3.48
CA LYS A 316 -4.16 8.23 -3.36
C LYS A 316 -3.10 9.17 -3.98
N GLU A 317 -2.02 8.63 -4.50
CA GLU A 317 -0.97 9.37 -5.22
C GLU A 317 -1.55 10.16 -6.40
N THR A 318 -2.48 9.52 -7.10
CA THR A 318 -3.32 10.11 -8.15
C THR A 318 -4.77 9.67 -7.94
N ASP A 319 -5.73 10.17 -8.74
CA ASP A 319 -7.01 9.50 -8.94
C ASP A 319 -6.77 8.25 -9.79
N ARG A 320 -6.60 7.10 -9.11
CA ARG A 320 -6.26 5.83 -9.75
C ARG A 320 -7.37 5.30 -10.64
N MET A 321 -8.64 5.61 -10.33
CA MET A 321 -9.76 5.18 -11.16
C MET A 321 -9.73 5.91 -12.51
N ALA A 322 -9.60 7.24 -12.49
CA ALA A 322 -9.46 8.04 -13.70
C ALA A 322 -8.22 7.62 -14.52
N ALA A 323 -7.08 7.39 -13.87
CA ALA A 323 -5.87 6.91 -14.51
C ALA A 323 -6.07 5.54 -15.20
N LEU A 324 -6.72 4.59 -14.52
CA LEU A 324 -7.01 3.27 -15.10
C LEU A 324 -7.92 3.38 -16.33
N ILE A 325 -8.98 4.19 -16.26
CA ILE A 325 -9.88 4.40 -17.41
C ILE A 325 -9.09 4.97 -18.61
N GLN A 326 -8.27 5.97 -18.35
CA GLN A 326 -7.48 6.62 -19.39
C GLN A 326 -6.46 5.66 -20.02
N GLU A 327 -5.67 4.96 -19.21
CA GLU A 327 -4.60 4.10 -19.72
C GLU A 327 -5.14 2.81 -20.37
N MET A 328 -6.23 2.23 -19.83
CA MET A 328 -6.93 1.12 -20.48
C MET A 328 -7.59 1.53 -21.78
N GLY A 329 -8.07 2.78 -21.87
CA GLY A 329 -8.57 3.36 -23.13
C GLY A 329 -7.51 3.40 -24.23
N LYS A 330 -6.26 3.75 -23.92
CA LYS A 330 -5.14 3.68 -24.88
C LYS A 330 -4.91 2.27 -25.41
N LEU A 331 -5.17 1.24 -24.59
CA LEU A 331 -5.07 -0.17 -24.95
C LEU A 331 -6.33 -0.73 -25.64
N GLY A 332 -7.33 0.11 -25.90
CA GLY A 332 -8.55 -0.28 -26.60
C GLY A 332 -9.66 -0.83 -25.71
N TYR A 333 -9.66 -0.57 -24.39
CA TYR A 333 -10.68 -1.02 -23.46
C TYR A 333 -11.52 0.15 -22.93
N ILE A 334 -12.84 0.03 -22.95
CA ILE A 334 -13.76 1.05 -22.42
C ILE A 334 -14.22 0.62 -21.03
N LEU A 335 -13.65 1.23 -19.99
CA LEU A 335 -14.05 1.01 -18.62
C LEU A 335 -15.12 2.00 -18.19
N HIS A 336 -16.03 1.57 -17.30
CA HIS A 336 -17.12 2.39 -16.77
C HIS A 336 -16.95 2.61 -15.26
N GLU A 337 -17.01 3.89 -14.86
CA GLU A 337 -17.05 4.28 -13.45
C GLU A 337 -18.48 4.56 -13.02
N THR A 338 -18.86 4.11 -11.83
CA THR A 338 -20.17 4.36 -11.23
C THR A 338 -20.01 4.78 -9.76
N ASP A 339 -20.69 5.88 -9.37
CA ASP A 339 -20.81 6.39 -8.00
C ASP A 339 -19.46 6.62 -7.29
N ASP A 340 -18.41 7.01 -8.04
CA ASP A 340 -17.06 7.24 -7.50
C ASP A 340 -16.46 6.06 -6.71
N ARG A 341 -16.99 4.84 -6.89
CA ARG A 341 -16.64 3.67 -6.08
C ARG A 341 -16.62 2.33 -6.80
N ILE A 342 -17.10 2.28 -8.04
CA ILE A 342 -17.19 1.06 -8.83
C ILE A 342 -16.50 1.29 -10.16
N LEU A 343 -15.71 0.30 -10.59
CA LEU A 343 -15.15 0.23 -11.94
C LEU A 343 -15.57 -1.09 -12.56
N SER A 344 -16.10 -1.04 -13.79
CA SER A 344 -16.56 -2.24 -14.48
C SER A 344 -16.17 -2.25 -15.95
N TRP A 345 -16.16 -3.43 -16.52
CA TRP A 345 -15.96 -3.68 -17.94
C TRP A 345 -16.77 -4.92 -18.36
N GLU A 346 -17.56 -4.77 -19.41
CA GLU A 346 -18.45 -5.83 -19.93
C GLU A 346 -17.99 -6.36 -21.30
N GLY A 347 -16.78 -6.00 -21.73
CA GLY A 347 -16.23 -6.42 -23.02
C GLY A 347 -16.14 -5.32 -24.07
N GLU A 348 -16.52 -4.09 -23.75
CA GLU A 348 -16.52 -2.96 -24.68
C GLU A 348 -15.10 -2.57 -25.09
N ARG A 349 -14.96 -2.27 -26.38
CA ARG A 349 -13.68 -1.93 -27.00
C ARG A 349 -13.75 -0.61 -27.76
N CYS A 350 -12.59 0.04 -27.87
CA CYS A 350 -12.36 1.16 -28.76
C CYS A 350 -11.11 0.91 -29.61
N GLU A 351 -10.82 1.81 -30.53
CA GLU A 351 -9.57 1.78 -31.29
C GLU A 351 -8.37 1.99 -30.36
N MET A 352 -7.38 1.11 -30.46
CA MET A 352 -6.15 1.22 -29.69
C MET A 352 -5.32 2.41 -30.23
N THR A 353 -4.74 3.19 -29.31
CA THR A 353 -3.84 4.29 -29.68
C THR A 353 -2.59 3.75 -30.38
N ALA A 354 -2.15 4.40 -31.44
CA ALA A 354 -0.86 4.08 -32.05
C ALA A 354 0.29 4.43 -31.09
N ASP A 355 1.35 3.61 -31.07
CA ASP A 355 2.55 3.84 -30.23
C ASP A 355 2.22 4.06 -28.75
N VAL A 356 1.45 3.15 -28.16
CA VAL A 356 0.99 3.27 -26.77
C VAL A 356 2.15 3.44 -25.79
N ALA A 357 2.08 4.53 -25.00
CA ALA A 357 2.92 4.75 -23.83
C ALA A 357 2.03 5.01 -22.61
N ILE A 358 2.26 4.26 -21.56
CA ILE A 358 1.52 4.36 -20.30
C ILE A 358 2.09 5.48 -19.45
N ASP A 359 1.25 6.39 -19.03
CA ASP A 359 1.57 7.41 -18.05
C ASP A 359 1.40 6.87 -16.62
N THR A 360 2.39 7.14 -15.78
CA THR A 360 2.40 6.59 -14.41
C THR A 360 1.78 7.51 -13.37
N TYR A 361 1.52 8.78 -13.70
CA TYR A 361 0.89 9.76 -12.79
C TYR A 361 1.58 9.87 -11.43
N GLU A 362 2.91 9.74 -11.40
CA GLU A 362 3.71 9.67 -10.18
C GLU A 362 3.28 8.52 -9.22
N ASP A 363 2.62 7.49 -9.75
CA ASP A 363 2.12 6.36 -9.00
C ASP A 363 2.80 5.05 -9.43
N HIS A 364 3.53 4.45 -8.50
CA HIS A 364 4.27 3.20 -8.70
C HIS A 364 3.35 2.02 -9.10
N ARG A 365 2.10 1.99 -8.60
CA ARG A 365 1.16 0.90 -8.94
C ARG A 365 0.70 0.97 -10.39
N MET A 366 0.61 2.16 -10.97
CA MET A 366 0.33 2.30 -12.41
C MET A 366 1.48 1.69 -13.24
N ALA A 367 2.72 2.05 -12.93
CA ALA A 367 3.88 1.47 -13.63
C ALA A 367 3.89 -0.07 -13.56
N MET A 368 3.72 -0.62 -12.35
CA MET A 368 3.86 -2.05 -12.11
C MET A 368 2.67 -2.89 -12.61
N ALA A 369 1.45 -2.35 -12.58
CA ALA A 369 0.27 -3.04 -13.09
C ALA A 369 0.22 -3.07 -14.63
N PHE A 370 0.79 -2.06 -15.29
CA PHE A 370 0.80 -1.99 -16.76
C PHE A 370 2.04 -2.62 -17.41
N ALA A 371 3.17 -2.75 -16.70
CA ALA A 371 4.36 -3.41 -17.27
C ALA A 371 4.05 -4.83 -17.79
N PRO A 372 3.23 -5.68 -17.11
CA PRO A 372 2.89 -7.02 -17.58
C PRO A 372 2.03 -7.07 -18.87
N VAL A 373 1.54 -5.92 -19.37
CA VAL A 373 0.83 -5.85 -20.66
C VAL A 373 1.66 -6.45 -21.79
N CYS A 374 2.98 -6.31 -21.75
CA CYS A 374 3.89 -6.89 -22.74
C CYS A 374 3.88 -8.44 -22.79
N VAL A 375 3.24 -9.12 -21.85
CA VAL A 375 3.09 -10.59 -21.89
C VAL A 375 2.06 -11.00 -22.95
N VAL A 376 1.08 -10.15 -23.23
CA VAL A 376 0.01 -10.40 -24.23
C VAL A 376 0.12 -9.47 -25.45
N MET A 377 0.93 -8.43 -25.37
CA MET A 377 1.25 -7.50 -26.46
C MET A 377 2.75 -7.61 -26.82
N PRO A 378 3.16 -7.28 -28.05
CA PRO A 378 4.57 -7.39 -28.43
C PRO A 378 5.53 -6.59 -27.55
N GLU A 379 5.10 -5.39 -27.13
CA GLU A 379 5.84 -4.49 -26.23
C GLU A 379 4.90 -3.52 -25.53
N ILE A 380 5.38 -2.88 -24.46
CA ILE A 380 4.72 -1.74 -23.83
C ILE A 380 5.74 -0.68 -23.45
N ARG A 381 5.37 0.58 -23.59
CA ARG A 381 6.20 1.72 -23.14
C ARG A 381 5.64 2.29 -21.84
N ILE A 382 6.53 2.61 -20.91
CA ILE A 382 6.18 3.16 -19.59
C ILE A 382 6.92 4.49 -19.41
N ASN A 383 6.16 5.55 -19.18
CA ASN A 383 6.67 6.88 -18.85
C ASN A 383 7.01 6.96 -17.35
N ASN A 384 8.11 7.65 -17.02
CA ASN A 384 8.57 7.84 -15.62
C ASN A 384 8.69 6.51 -14.83
N PRO A 385 9.41 5.50 -15.32
CA PRO A 385 9.48 4.18 -14.71
C PRO A 385 10.11 4.18 -13.31
N GLN A 386 10.85 5.23 -12.93
CA GLN A 386 11.50 5.35 -11.62
C GLN A 386 10.52 5.42 -10.45
N VAL A 387 9.25 5.70 -10.68
CA VAL A 387 8.22 5.76 -9.62
C VAL A 387 8.08 4.46 -8.83
N VAL A 388 8.56 3.32 -9.36
CA VAL A 388 8.50 2.02 -8.68
C VAL A 388 9.31 1.99 -7.38
N SER A 389 10.35 2.84 -7.25
CA SER A 389 11.22 2.94 -6.07
C SER A 389 10.45 3.22 -4.77
N LYS A 390 9.26 3.80 -4.90
CA LYS A 390 8.36 4.10 -3.78
C LYS A 390 7.93 2.87 -2.97
N SER A 391 7.85 1.69 -3.59
CA SER A 391 7.45 0.45 -2.91
C SER A 391 8.16 -0.81 -3.40
N TYR A 392 8.77 -0.79 -4.58
CA TYR A 392 9.46 -1.93 -5.17
C TYR A 392 10.68 -1.44 -5.99
N PRO A 393 11.78 -1.01 -5.32
CA PRO A 393 12.92 -0.39 -5.97
C PRO A 393 13.54 -1.22 -7.11
N TYR A 394 13.59 -2.55 -6.94
CA TYR A 394 14.23 -3.49 -7.88
C TYR A 394 13.25 -4.13 -8.88
N TYR A 395 12.05 -3.55 -9.08
CA TYR A 395 11.03 -4.15 -9.96
C TYR A 395 11.54 -4.41 -11.38
N TRP A 396 12.23 -3.45 -11.96
CA TRP A 396 12.76 -3.57 -13.33
C TRP A 396 13.91 -4.58 -13.41
N GLU A 397 14.77 -4.65 -12.42
CA GLU A 397 15.84 -5.62 -12.29
C GLU A 397 15.28 -7.05 -12.13
N ASP A 398 14.23 -7.21 -11.35
CA ASP A 398 13.58 -8.50 -11.15
C ASP A 398 12.84 -8.96 -12.42
N LEU A 399 12.24 -8.05 -13.18
CA LEU A 399 11.71 -8.37 -14.51
C LEU A 399 12.84 -8.84 -15.45
N LYS A 400 14.00 -8.17 -15.47
CA LYS A 400 15.17 -8.61 -16.26
C LYS A 400 15.64 -10.00 -15.84
N LYS A 401 15.71 -10.32 -14.54
CA LYS A 401 16.01 -11.66 -14.03
C LYS A 401 15.01 -12.72 -14.51
N ALA A 402 13.75 -12.34 -14.66
CA ALA A 402 12.69 -13.19 -15.20
C ALA A 402 12.73 -13.31 -16.74
N GLY A 403 13.70 -12.68 -17.41
CA GLY A 403 13.90 -12.76 -18.85
C GLY A 403 13.25 -11.64 -19.67
N PHE A 404 12.66 -10.63 -19.03
CA PHE A 404 12.14 -9.47 -19.76
C PHE A 404 13.28 -8.61 -20.31
N ILE A 405 13.06 -8.02 -21.47
CA ILE A 405 13.98 -7.05 -22.07
C ILE A 405 13.43 -5.66 -21.76
N ILE A 406 14.28 -4.80 -21.19
CA ILE A 406 13.93 -3.42 -20.82
C ILE A 406 14.97 -2.50 -21.43
N GLU A 407 14.52 -1.60 -22.31
CA GLU A 407 15.33 -0.64 -23.06
C GLU A 407 14.88 0.78 -22.72
N GLU A 408 15.80 1.72 -22.55
CA GLU A 408 15.49 3.15 -22.48
C GLU A 408 15.19 3.69 -23.89
N VAL A 409 14.17 4.55 -24.01
CA VAL A 409 13.68 5.08 -25.29
C VAL A 409 13.69 6.60 -25.30
#